data_7f96caf38cb5f1aaaf84a88d33e3f28b
#
_entry.id   7f96caf38cb5f1aaaf84a88d33e3f28b
#
_cell.length_a   1.000
_cell.length_b   1.000
_cell.length_c   1.000
_cell.angle_alpha   90.00
_cell.angle_beta   90.00
_cell.angle_gamma   90.00
#
_symmetry.space_group_name_H-M   'P 1'
#
loop_
_entity.id
_entity.type
_entity.pdbx_description
1 polymer ?
#
loop_
_entity_poly.entity_id
_entity_poly.type
_entity_poly.pdbx_seq_one_letter_code
_entity_poly.pdbx_strand_id
1 'polypeptide(L)'
;MLKIVSGDIIENAQKYDVEAIVNPNNKYMDYGCGVCGAIYDAAGIEQIETYCHNKWIKDMEVNEIRITPGFYLQKEIIHIYAPIFSQEKNPIEKLKECYLKLFEKLIEEKYNSVIIPSLATGFHRL
;
A
#
# COMPACT_ATOMS: atom_id res chain seq x y z
N MET A 1 -7.89 13.03 -12.09
CA MET A 1 -6.92 12.95 -13.19
C MET A 1 -5.83 11.97 -12.86
N LEU A 2 -5.48 11.09 -13.79
CA LEU A 2 -4.40 10.13 -13.63
C LEU A 2 -3.08 10.73 -14.13
N LYS A 3 -2.02 10.65 -13.30
CA LYS A 3 -0.68 11.04 -13.70
C LYS A 3 0.27 9.87 -13.46
N ILE A 4 1.20 9.68 -14.38
CA ILE A 4 2.28 8.71 -14.21
C ILE A 4 3.54 9.50 -13.85
N VAL A 5 4.15 9.15 -12.72
CA VAL A 5 5.36 9.82 -12.23
C VAL A 5 6.43 8.79 -11.97
N SER A 6 7.69 9.19 -12.03
CA SER A 6 8.82 8.32 -11.72
C SER A 6 9.56 8.85 -10.51
N GLY A 7 10.39 8.00 -9.90
CA GLY A 7 11.22 8.36 -8.77
C GLY A 7 10.70 7.82 -7.46
N ASP A 8 11.21 8.36 -6.38
CA ASP A 8 10.93 7.90 -5.02
C ASP A 8 9.48 8.21 -4.64
N ILE A 9 8.77 7.21 -4.10
CA ILE A 9 7.34 7.35 -3.77
C ILE A 9 7.12 8.37 -2.64
N ILE A 10 8.01 8.42 -1.67
CA ILE A 10 7.89 9.34 -0.54
C ILE A 10 8.10 10.79 -1.01
N GLU A 11 9.13 11.03 -1.82
CA GLU A 11 9.37 12.34 -2.40
C GLU A 11 8.19 12.81 -3.26
N ASN A 12 7.65 11.91 -4.09
CA ASN A 12 6.52 12.23 -4.95
C ASN A 12 5.25 12.48 -4.14
N ALA A 13 5.02 11.72 -3.08
CA ALA A 13 3.87 11.93 -2.21
C ALA A 13 3.90 13.33 -1.57
N GLN A 14 5.08 13.79 -1.17
CA GLN A 14 5.26 15.12 -0.61
C GLN A 14 5.16 16.21 -1.68
N LYS A 15 5.79 15.98 -2.83
CA LYS A 15 5.79 16.94 -3.94
C LYS A 15 4.38 17.24 -4.44
N TYR A 16 3.55 16.22 -4.59
CA TYR A 16 2.19 16.36 -5.09
C TYR A 16 1.16 16.52 -3.98
N ASP A 17 1.60 16.50 -2.73
CA ASP A 17 0.77 16.70 -1.54
C ASP A 17 -0.51 15.86 -1.56
N VAL A 18 -0.34 14.56 -1.80
CA VAL A 18 -1.46 13.62 -1.84
C VAL A 18 -2.01 13.37 -0.44
N GLU A 19 -3.28 12.98 -0.36
CA GLU A 19 -3.92 12.66 0.91
C GLU A 19 -3.45 11.34 1.49
N ALA A 20 -3.13 10.38 0.63
CA ALA A 20 -2.80 9.02 1.05
C ALA A 20 -1.79 8.35 0.13
N ILE A 21 -1.11 7.34 0.67
CA ILE A 21 -0.15 6.50 -0.05
C ILE A 21 -0.62 5.06 0.05
N VAL A 22 -0.66 4.37 -1.08
CA VAL A 22 -0.92 2.92 -1.10
C VAL A 22 0.38 2.18 -0.80
N ASN A 23 0.30 1.26 0.15
CA ASN A 23 1.43 0.43 0.57
C ASN A 23 1.17 -1.04 0.22
N PRO A 24 1.92 -1.63 -0.73
CA PRO A 24 1.87 -3.07 -0.96
C PRO A 24 2.58 -3.78 0.20
N ASN A 25 1.80 -4.18 1.20
CA ASN A 25 2.30 -4.71 2.45
C ASN A 25 2.42 -6.24 2.43
N ASN A 26 3.11 -6.79 3.42
CA ASN A 26 3.06 -8.22 3.72
C ASN A 26 1.83 -8.51 4.58
N LYS A 27 1.47 -9.79 4.69
CA LYS A 27 0.25 -10.17 5.42
C LYS A 27 0.31 -9.87 6.92
N TYR A 28 1.50 -9.75 7.49
CA TYR A 28 1.69 -9.49 8.91
C TYR A 28 1.66 -8.00 9.25
N MET A 29 1.72 -7.13 8.26
CA MET A 29 1.83 -5.68 8.41
C MET A 29 3.12 -5.27 9.14
N ASP A 30 4.16 -6.06 8.98
CA ASP A 30 5.48 -5.80 9.57
C ASP A 30 6.36 -4.99 8.60
N TYR A 31 7.39 -4.37 9.17
CA TYR A 31 8.42 -3.72 8.37
C TYR A 31 8.93 -4.68 7.30
N GLY A 32 9.00 -4.17 6.07
CA GLY A 32 9.43 -4.96 4.93
C GLY A 32 10.52 -4.26 4.14
N CYS A 33 10.78 -4.76 2.94
CA CYS A 33 11.75 -4.15 2.03
C CYS A 33 11.03 -3.33 0.95
N GLY A 34 11.83 -2.68 0.09
CA GLY A 34 11.28 -1.91 -1.03
C GLY A 34 10.37 -0.77 -0.59
N VAL A 35 9.24 -0.63 -1.26
CA VAL A 35 8.27 0.44 -1.01
C VAL A 35 7.73 0.36 0.43
N CYS A 36 7.41 -0.83 0.91
CA CYS A 36 6.91 -1.00 2.28
C CYS A 36 7.92 -0.50 3.30
N GLY A 37 9.19 -0.86 3.14
CA GLY A 37 10.27 -0.37 4.01
C GLY A 37 10.38 1.14 3.98
N ALA A 38 10.34 1.73 2.79
CA ALA A 38 10.44 3.19 2.64
C ALA A 38 9.27 3.90 3.33
N ILE A 39 8.05 3.36 3.21
CA ILE A 39 6.86 3.94 3.84
C ILE A 39 6.95 3.80 5.37
N TYR A 40 7.36 2.64 5.87
CA TYR A 40 7.51 2.42 7.31
C TYR A 40 8.61 3.28 7.91
N ASP A 41 9.75 3.45 7.20
CA ASP A 41 10.81 4.36 7.63
C ASP A 41 10.28 5.79 7.75
N ALA A 42 9.54 6.27 6.77
CA ALA A 42 9.01 7.63 6.77
C ALA A 42 7.94 7.84 7.83
N ALA A 43 7.10 6.84 8.08
CA ALA A 43 6.03 6.90 9.09
C ALA A 43 6.56 6.76 10.51
N GLY A 44 7.62 6.00 10.70
CA GLY A 44 8.15 5.60 12.01
C GLY A 44 7.83 4.13 12.24
N ILE A 45 8.85 3.26 12.13
CA ILE A 45 8.66 1.81 12.16
C ILE A 45 7.94 1.36 13.43
N GLU A 46 8.42 1.81 14.58
CA GLU A 46 7.86 1.43 15.87
C GLU A 46 6.40 1.88 16.01
N GLN A 47 6.12 3.12 15.61
CA GLN A 47 4.79 3.70 15.72
C GLN A 47 3.77 2.94 14.87
N ILE A 48 4.09 2.66 13.62
CA ILE A 48 3.16 1.98 12.72
C ILE A 48 3.00 0.51 13.06
N GLU A 49 4.08 -0.20 13.42
CA GLU A 49 3.98 -1.61 13.81
C GLU A 49 3.17 -1.78 15.08
N THR A 50 3.41 -0.95 16.07
CA THR A 50 2.65 -1.00 17.33
C THR A 50 1.16 -0.75 17.07
N TYR A 51 0.84 0.25 16.26
CA TYR A 51 -0.55 0.55 15.90
C TYR A 51 -1.22 -0.65 15.23
N CYS A 52 -0.55 -1.23 14.24
CA CYS A 52 -1.12 -2.35 13.47
C CYS A 52 -1.32 -3.59 14.33
N HIS A 53 -0.32 -3.95 15.14
CA HIS A 53 -0.39 -5.14 15.99
C HIS A 53 -1.43 -5.00 17.10
N ASN A 54 -1.66 -3.79 17.58
CA ASN A 54 -2.71 -3.55 18.57
C ASN A 54 -4.11 -3.56 17.98
N LYS A 55 -4.26 -3.10 16.74
CA LYS A 55 -5.57 -2.98 16.10
C LYS A 55 -6.03 -4.28 15.46
N TRP A 56 -5.12 -5.03 14.86
CA TRP A 56 -5.46 -6.27 14.14
C TRP A 56 -4.71 -7.46 14.70
N ILE A 57 -5.47 -8.49 15.10
CA ILE A 57 -4.92 -9.74 15.63
C ILE A 57 -4.60 -10.71 14.49
N LYS A 58 -5.44 -10.71 13.45
CA LYS A 58 -5.31 -11.65 12.33
C LYS A 58 -4.44 -11.09 11.23
N ASP A 59 -3.73 -11.98 10.53
CA ASP A 59 -3.02 -11.64 9.30
C ASP A 59 -3.97 -11.12 8.24
N MET A 60 -3.46 -10.33 7.31
CA MET A 60 -4.25 -9.89 6.16
C MET A 60 -4.53 -11.05 5.22
N GLU A 61 -5.74 -11.08 4.68
CA GLU A 61 -6.09 -11.98 3.59
C GLU A 61 -5.72 -11.35 2.26
N VAL A 62 -5.57 -12.16 1.22
CA VAL A 62 -5.25 -11.67 -0.13
C VAL A 62 -6.29 -10.62 -0.56
N ASN A 63 -5.81 -9.49 -1.03
CA ASN A 63 -6.58 -8.31 -1.46
C ASN A 63 -7.32 -7.59 -0.33
N GLU A 64 -7.09 -7.96 0.92
CA GLU A 64 -7.61 -7.19 2.05
C GLU A 64 -6.91 -5.82 2.08
N ILE A 65 -7.66 -4.80 2.49
CA ILE A 65 -7.17 -3.44 2.60
C ILE A 65 -7.40 -2.94 4.02
N ARG A 66 -6.35 -2.37 4.61
CA ARG A 66 -6.41 -1.77 5.95
C ARG A 66 -5.81 -0.37 5.89
N ILE A 67 -6.47 0.58 6.53
CA ILE A 67 -6.04 1.98 6.50
C ILE A 67 -5.51 2.37 7.87
N THR A 68 -4.34 3.01 7.90
CA THR A 68 -3.72 3.51 9.13
C THR A 68 -3.40 4.99 8.99
N PRO A 69 -3.20 5.68 10.12
CA PRO A 69 -2.55 6.99 10.08
C PRO A 69 -1.13 6.88 9.50
N GLY A 70 -0.57 8.00 9.10
CA GLY A 70 0.78 8.05 8.56
C GLY A 70 1.85 8.42 9.57
N PHE A 71 1.47 8.76 10.79
CA PHE A 71 2.41 9.16 11.86
C PHE A 71 3.32 10.29 11.38
N TYR A 72 4.64 10.13 11.38
CA TYR A 72 5.56 11.18 10.93
C TYR A 72 5.44 11.53 9.45
N LEU A 73 4.89 10.61 8.66
CA LEU A 73 4.65 10.87 7.24
C LEU A 73 3.50 11.86 7.01
N GLN A 74 2.54 11.90 7.94
CA GLN A 74 1.39 12.83 7.92
C GLN A 74 0.45 12.65 6.72
N LYS A 75 0.41 11.45 6.16
CA LYS A 75 -0.50 11.05 5.09
C LYS A 75 -1.05 9.69 5.45
N GLU A 76 -2.33 9.45 5.19
CA GLU A 76 -2.91 8.12 5.47
C GLU A 76 -2.22 7.07 4.61
N ILE A 77 -2.10 5.87 5.17
CA ILE A 77 -1.49 4.74 4.48
C ILE A 77 -2.54 3.68 4.24
N ILE A 78 -2.69 3.30 2.98
CA ILE A 78 -3.68 2.32 2.53
C ILE A 78 -2.90 1.04 2.22
N HIS A 79 -2.94 0.09 3.16
CA HIS A 79 -2.20 -1.18 3.04
C HIS A 79 -3.04 -2.18 2.24
N ILE A 80 -2.43 -2.84 1.29
CA ILE A 80 -3.05 -3.94 0.56
C ILE A 80 -2.09 -5.13 0.51
N TYR A 81 -2.59 -6.33 0.78
CA TYR A 81 -1.81 -7.55 0.64
C TYR A 81 -2.13 -8.19 -0.70
N ALA A 82 -1.25 -7.97 -1.68
CA ALA A 82 -1.41 -8.53 -3.00
C ALA A 82 -0.91 -9.98 -3.07
N PRO A 83 -1.46 -10.82 -3.96
CA PRO A 83 -0.89 -12.15 -4.16
C PRO A 83 0.50 -12.06 -4.77
N ILE A 84 1.27 -13.14 -4.70
CA ILE A 84 2.54 -13.23 -5.43
C ILE A 84 2.18 -13.63 -6.85
N PHE A 85 2.13 -12.67 -7.75
CA PHE A 85 1.56 -12.84 -9.08
C PHE A 85 2.27 -13.91 -9.91
N SER A 86 3.59 -14.05 -9.77
CA SER A 86 4.35 -15.08 -10.49
C SER A 86 3.98 -16.49 -10.07
N GLN A 87 3.33 -16.68 -8.93
CA GLN A 87 2.90 -17.98 -8.43
C GLN A 87 1.44 -18.28 -8.75
N GLU A 88 0.73 -17.32 -9.34
CA GLU A 88 -0.68 -17.47 -9.66
C GLU A 88 -0.88 -18.14 -11.02
N LYS A 89 -1.95 -18.93 -11.14
CA LYS A 89 -2.30 -19.61 -12.39
C LYS A 89 -2.70 -18.61 -13.47
N ASN A 90 -3.44 -17.56 -13.08
CA ASN A 90 -3.90 -16.50 -13.98
C ASN A 90 -3.44 -15.16 -13.44
N PRO A 91 -2.13 -14.82 -13.56
CA PRO A 91 -1.58 -13.66 -12.87
C PRO A 91 -2.18 -12.34 -13.33
N ILE A 92 -2.50 -12.20 -14.62
CA ILE A 92 -3.09 -10.94 -15.13
C ILE A 92 -4.48 -10.71 -14.53
N GLU A 93 -5.31 -11.77 -14.46
CA GLU A 93 -6.64 -11.65 -13.84
C GLU A 93 -6.54 -11.32 -12.34
N LYS A 94 -5.57 -11.92 -11.65
CA LYS A 94 -5.33 -11.64 -10.23
C LYS A 94 -4.85 -10.20 -10.02
N LEU A 95 -4.03 -9.69 -10.91
CA LEU A 95 -3.58 -8.29 -10.86
C LEU A 95 -4.77 -7.35 -11.07
N LYS A 96 -5.64 -7.63 -12.04
CA LYS A 96 -6.85 -6.84 -12.27
C LYS A 96 -7.76 -6.83 -11.04
N GLU A 97 -7.99 -7.99 -10.43
CA GLU A 97 -8.79 -8.09 -9.21
C GLU A 97 -8.21 -7.22 -8.08
N CYS A 98 -6.89 -7.25 -7.92
CA CYS A 98 -6.20 -6.49 -6.90
C CYS A 98 -6.41 -4.98 -7.09
N TYR A 99 -6.19 -4.47 -8.30
CA TYR A 99 -6.41 -3.05 -8.61
C TYR A 99 -7.88 -2.66 -8.48
N LEU A 100 -8.79 -3.53 -8.88
CA LEU A 100 -10.23 -3.25 -8.80
C LEU A 100 -10.67 -3.08 -7.34
N LYS A 101 -10.23 -3.99 -6.47
CA LYS A 101 -10.47 -3.90 -5.03
C LYS A 101 -9.92 -2.61 -4.45
N LEU A 102 -8.72 -2.24 -4.86
CA LEU A 102 -8.08 -1.01 -4.41
C LEU A 102 -8.90 0.21 -4.82
N PHE A 103 -9.27 0.30 -6.10
CA PHE A 103 -10.04 1.45 -6.59
C PHE A 103 -11.42 1.54 -5.95
N GLU A 104 -12.09 0.42 -5.72
CA GLU A 104 -13.36 0.40 -5.00
C GLU A 104 -13.21 1.01 -3.61
N LYS A 105 -12.13 0.65 -2.90
CA LYS A 105 -11.87 1.18 -1.56
C LYS A 105 -11.56 2.68 -1.59
N LEU A 106 -10.76 3.12 -2.56
CA LEU A 106 -10.44 4.54 -2.70
C LEU A 106 -11.68 5.39 -2.95
N ILE A 107 -12.59 4.89 -3.76
CA ILE A 107 -13.86 5.58 -4.05
C ILE A 107 -14.75 5.59 -2.81
N GLU A 108 -14.87 4.45 -2.12
CA GLU A 108 -15.65 4.34 -0.89
C GLU A 108 -15.19 5.33 0.17
N GLU A 109 -13.87 5.49 0.33
CA GLU A 109 -13.27 6.39 1.31
C GLU A 109 -13.20 7.85 0.82
N LYS A 110 -13.57 8.11 -0.42
CA LYS A 110 -13.68 9.46 -1.00
C LYS A 110 -12.36 10.24 -0.99
N TYR A 111 -11.25 9.57 -1.26
CA TYR A 111 -9.97 10.27 -1.42
C TYR A 111 -9.97 11.12 -2.68
N ASN A 112 -9.43 12.33 -2.57
CA ASN A 112 -9.24 13.23 -3.72
C ASN A 112 -7.91 12.98 -4.42
N SER A 113 -6.90 12.56 -3.68
CA SER A 113 -5.56 12.32 -4.24
C SER A 113 -4.86 11.19 -3.50
N VAL A 114 -4.31 10.26 -4.26
CA VAL A 114 -3.62 9.09 -3.73
C VAL A 114 -2.45 8.80 -4.65
N ILE A 115 -1.30 8.43 -4.10
CA ILE A 115 -0.20 7.90 -4.89
C ILE A 115 -0.18 6.38 -4.76
N ILE A 116 -0.06 5.70 -5.90
CA ILE A 116 -0.14 4.23 -5.99
C ILE A 116 1.15 3.73 -6.63
N PRO A 117 1.95 2.90 -5.93
CA PRO A 117 3.09 2.25 -6.56
C PRO A 117 2.62 1.09 -7.42
N SER A 118 3.49 0.60 -8.30
CA SER A 118 3.17 -0.62 -9.02
C SER A 118 3.02 -1.79 -8.05
N LEU A 119 1.97 -2.56 -8.20
CA LEU A 119 1.73 -3.74 -7.37
C LEU A 119 2.38 -5.00 -7.93
N ALA A 120 3.02 -4.93 -9.10
CA ALA A 120 3.50 -6.09 -9.83
C ALA A 120 4.99 -6.06 -10.17
N THR A 121 5.77 -5.10 -9.63
CA THR A 121 7.18 -4.92 -9.97
C THR A 121 8.15 -5.18 -8.82
N GLY A 122 7.66 -5.36 -7.60
CA GLY A 122 8.49 -5.68 -6.44
C GLY A 122 8.53 -7.18 -6.16
N PHE A 123 8.51 -7.53 -4.88
CA PHE A 123 8.53 -8.94 -4.43
C PHE A 123 7.37 -9.74 -5.02
N HIS A 124 6.18 -9.12 -5.14
CA HIS A 124 4.98 -9.76 -5.68
C HIS A 124 4.93 -9.72 -7.22
N ARG A 125 6.04 -9.51 -7.89
CA ARG A 125 6.10 -9.27 -9.33
C ARG A 125 5.43 -10.36 -10.17
N LEU A 126 4.97 -9.90 -11.29
CA LEU A 126 4.30 -10.72 -12.30
C LEU A 126 5.26 -11.73 -12.96
#